data_376fedd6c7df1cc5961addc9d6ad67bc
#
_entry.id   376fedd6c7df1cc5961addc9d6ad67bc
#
_cell.length_a   1.000
_cell.length_b   1.000
_cell.length_c   1.000
_cell.angle_alpha   90.00
_cell.angle_beta   90.00
_cell.angle_gamma   90.00
#
_symmetry.space_group_name_H-M   'P 1'
#
loop_
_entity.id
_entity.type
_entity.pdbx_description
1 polymer ?
#
loop_
_entity_poly.entity_id
_entity_poly.type
_entity_poly.pdbx_seq_one_letter_code
_entity_poly.pdbx_strand_id
1 'polypeptide(L)'
;MDSKTAHISEGAAALEEPDAYDSLEGIAEFGNPDALGAGGNHAPIGSPGAGAAPWRAGAQDRRGARSRERLWSPLFVIVVAGTLCCFMVGQGLNSGTSVFIAHMGGSAAFAGVRAAVFSAAAAAARIVCGPLVDRAGRLRVMVGGAALLLAGTLVPAVSSNDAVFVVCRIVQGVGFSAATTASATAAADVLPLSRLGEGIGYYGLGQALAMSVGPALALFLVNTDPAANLYLGLAVIAALGLVLAALCRYERNPSRLPATAAYRRLHEEHRELEHGSARGGHATDPCAARTDNRQARSSAPEPSARGLGRFFELSALPGALPMVVLSPAFGFGIFFVGLYGTSLGVANPGLFYTLSALSMIAVRLKSKSFMDRVAPIKICTASTACGLAGFLLLFMAGSSDLAYYAAGILYGVCLGVSMPLNQAVAVKNTPAERWGAANALYLLASDVGIGVSSIVWGLVNDAAGFPATICCVMGCILAAWVVAWFSYPSTRREHKKA
;
A
#
# COMPACT_ATOMS: atom_id res chain seq x y z
N MET A 1 -63.45 -1.38 34.04
CA MET A 1 -64.19 -0.16 33.79
C MET A 1 -63.52 0.48 32.58
N ASP A 2 -64.09 0.13 31.47
CA ASP A 2 -64.56 0.92 30.34
C ASP A 2 -63.46 1.59 29.53
N SER A 3 -63.17 1.05 28.39
CA SER A 3 -63.81 1.08 27.06
C SER A 3 -63.68 2.40 26.37
N LYS A 4 -62.99 2.42 25.24
CA LYS A 4 -63.58 2.73 23.96
C LYS A 4 -62.63 2.49 22.78
N THR A 5 -62.98 1.49 22.02
CA THR A 5 -62.68 1.25 20.62
C THR A 5 -63.20 2.37 19.76
N ALA A 6 -62.45 2.76 18.75
CA ALA A 6 -63.02 3.32 17.52
C ALA A 6 -62.11 2.91 16.33
N HIS A 7 -62.69 2.10 15.47
CA HIS A 7 -62.32 1.82 14.08
C HIS A 7 -62.24 3.10 13.24
N ILE A 8 -61.28 3.23 12.33
CA ILE A 8 -61.56 3.68 10.96
C ILE A 8 -60.57 2.92 10.04
N SER A 9 -61.17 2.31 9.06
CA SER A 9 -60.62 1.55 7.95
C SER A 9 -60.20 2.42 6.79
N GLU A 10 -59.39 1.80 5.90
CA GLU A 10 -59.28 2.02 4.46
C GLU A 10 -58.43 3.21 3.96
N GLY A 11 -57.46 2.85 3.15
CA GLY A 11 -56.74 3.73 2.26
C GLY A 11 -55.45 3.15 1.76
N ALA A 12 -55.51 1.99 1.08
CA ALA A 12 -54.41 1.49 0.28
C ALA A 12 -54.23 2.40 -0.96
N ALA A 13 -53.18 3.16 -1.04
CA ALA A 13 -52.69 3.77 -2.27
C ALA A 13 -51.24 3.36 -2.45
N ALA A 14 -51.06 2.48 -3.43
CA ALA A 14 -49.77 2.11 -3.99
C ALA A 14 -49.06 3.36 -4.50
N LEU A 15 -47.88 3.67 -4.00
CA LEU A 15 -46.94 4.57 -4.62
C LEU A 15 -45.91 3.72 -5.32
N GLU A 16 -46.03 3.62 -6.63
CA GLU A 16 -45.01 3.13 -7.56
C GLU A 16 -43.73 3.95 -7.35
N GLU A 17 -42.65 3.27 -7.06
CA GLU A 17 -41.31 3.84 -7.18
C GLU A 17 -40.98 4.03 -8.66
N PRO A 18 -40.55 5.21 -9.13
CA PRO A 18 -40.03 5.37 -10.47
C PRO A 18 -38.57 4.85 -10.54
N ASP A 19 -38.33 3.94 -11.46
CA ASP A 19 -37.05 3.43 -11.87
C ASP A 19 -36.02 4.54 -12.10
N ALA A 20 -35.00 4.61 -11.25
CA ALA A 20 -33.87 5.56 -11.31
C ALA A 20 -32.78 5.08 -12.32
N TYR A 21 -33.15 4.48 -13.42
CA TYR A 21 -32.19 3.96 -14.43
C TYR A 21 -32.16 4.71 -15.76
N ASP A 22 -33.09 5.67 -16.01
CA ASP A 22 -33.25 6.31 -17.33
C ASP A 22 -32.66 7.72 -17.45
N SER A 23 -31.79 8.19 -16.52
CA SER A 23 -31.24 9.54 -16.57
C SER A 23 -29.73 9.64 -16.87
N LEU A 24 -29.10 8.62 -17.48
CA LEU A 24 -27.67 8.64 -17.84
C LEU A 24 -27.39 8.57 -19.35
N GLU A 25 -28.39 8.64 -20.22
CA GLU A 25 -28.18 8.71 -21.68
C GLU A 25 -28.08 10.13 -22.29
N GLY A 26 -28.10 11.16 -21.48
CA GLY A 26 -28.14 12.58 -21.91
C GLY A 26 -26.80 13.32 -21.97
N ILE A 27 -25.63 12.71 -21.82
CA ILE A 27 -24.32 13.40 -21.86
C ILE A 27 -23.34 12.70 -22.84
N ALA A 28 -23.76 12.49 -24.06
CA ALA A 28 -22.89 11.97 -25.14
C ALA A 28 -23.09 12.68 -26.47
N GLU A 29 -23.64 13.89 -26.51
CA GLU A 29 -23.75 14.68 -27.72
C GLU A 29 -23.18 16.09 -27.55
N PHE A 30 -21.85 16.21 -27.47
CA PHE A 30 -21.14 17.44 -27.84
C PHE A 30 -19.74 17.08 -28.37
N GLY A 31 -19.62 17.15 -29.71
CA GLY A 31 -18.31 17.06 -30.36
C GLY A 31 -18.30 16.34 -31.70
N ASN A 32 -19.21 16.71 -32.61
CA ASN A 32 -19.07 16.31 -34.02
C ASN A 32 -18.40 17.48 -34.75
N PRO A 33 -17.16 17.34 -35.31
CA PRO A 33 -16.46 18.39 -36.02
C PRO A 33 -16.81 18.48 -37.50
N ASP A 34 -17.86 17.82 -38.02
CA ASP A 34 -18.17 17.75 -39.48
C ASP A 34 -19.30 18.66 -39.95
N ALA A 35 -19.49 19.81 -39.32
CA ALA A 35 -20.47 20.77 -39.83
C ALA A 35 -19.83 22.13 -40.12
N LEU A 36 -19.00 22.22 -41.17
CA LEU A 36 -18.78 23.49 -41.94
C LEU A 36 -18.06 23.21 -43.27
N GLY A 37 -18.76 23.47 -44.38
CA GLY A 37 -18.09 23.87 -45.63
C GLY A 37 -18.22 22.93 -46.81
N ALA A 38 -19.33 23.03 -47.53
CA ALA A 38 -19.46 22.56 -48.91
C ALA A 38 -18.69 23.48 -49.87
N GLY A 39 -17.98 22.88 -50.86
CA GLY A 39 -17.59 23.56 -52.06
C GLY A 39 -16.18 23.26 -52.54
N GLY A 40 -16.03 22.43 -53.59
CA GLY A 40 -14.77 22.33 -54.34
C GLY A 40 -14.53 20.96 -54.98
N ASN A 41 -14.99 20.80 -56.24
CA ASN A 41 -14.66 19.67 -57.12
C ASN A 41 -13.17 19.57 -57.35
N HIS A 42 -12.52 18.46 -57.07
CA HIS A 42 -11.41 17.90 -57.84
C HIS A 42 -11.34 16.36 -57.72
N ALA A 43 -11.17 15.70 -58.85
CA ALA A 43 -11.16 14.28 -59.07
C ALA A 43 -9.95 13.53 -58.43
N PRO A 44 -10.00 12.18 -58.29
CA PRO A 44 -9.19 11.46 -57.32
C PRO A 44 -7.86 10.99 -57.89
N ILE A 45 -6.82 11.18 -57.10
CA ILE A 45 -5.56 10.43 -57.22
C ILE A 45 -5.54 9.38 -56.11
N GLY A 46 -5.43 8.11 -56.49
CA GLY A 46 -5.45 6.98 -55.59
C GLY A 46 -4.36 7.05 -54.52
N SER A 47 -4.73 6.92 -53.26
CA SER A 47 -3.86 6.69 -52.14
C SER A 47 -4.04 5.25 -51.61
N PRO A 48 -2.94 4.57 -51.24
CA PRO A 48 -3.00 3.19 -50.71
C PRO A 48 -3.68 3.16 -49.34
N GLY A 49 -4.46 2.12 -49.12
CA GLY A 49 -5.30 1.92 -47.96
C GLY A 49 -4.65 2.27 -46.62
N ALA A 50 -5.25 3.23 -45.91
CA ALA A 50 -5.00 3.47 -44.51
C ALA A 50 -5.57 2.32 -43.71
N GLY A 51 -4.74 1.35 -43.38
CA GLY A 51 -5.04 0.32 -42.40
C GLY A 51 -5.38 1.02 -41.07
N ALA A 52 -6.59 0.85 -40.60
CA ALA A 52 -7.01 1.33 -39.29
C ALA A 52 -6.01 0.83 -38.25
N ALA A 53 -5.43 1.77 -37.52
CA ALA A 53 -4.41 1.46 -36.51
C ALA A 53 -4.94 0.42 -35.53
N PRO A 54 -4.21 -0.67 -35.27
CA PRO A 54 -4.70 -1.84 -34.53
C PRO A 54 -5.08 -1.54 -33.07
N TRP A 55 -4.78 -0.37 -32.54
CA TRP A 55 -5.11 0.01 -31.16
C TRP A 55 -6.57 0.45 -30.96
N ARG A 56 -7.30 0.85 -32.00
CA ARG A 56 -8.72 1.23 -31.88
C ARG A 56 -9.68 0.05 -31.82
N ALA A 57 -9.36 -1.08 -32.46
CA ALA A 57 -10.18 -2.28 -32.41
C ALA A 57 -10.12 -3.02 -31.04
N GLY A 58 -9.04 -2.83 -30.28
CA GLY A 58 -8.86 -3.49 -28.97
C GLY A 58 -9.54 -2.81 -27.77
N ALA A 59 -10.13 -1.62 -27.92
CA ALA A 59 -10.68 -0.88 -26.77
C ALA A 59 -12.11 -1.31 -26.40
N GLN A 60 -12.90 -1.74 -27.36
CA GLN A 60 -14.28 -2.23 -27.15
C GLN A 60 -14.31 -3.67 -26.64
N ASP A 61 -13.41 -4.52 -27.14
CA ASP A 61 -13.31 -5.93 -26.73
C ASP A 61 -12.77 -6.07 -25.28
N ARG A 62 -11.97 -5.10 -24.82
CA ARG A 62 -11.43 -5.05 -23.44
C ARG A 62 -12.50 -4.76 -22.37
N ARG A 63 -13.62 -4.13 -22.70
CA ARG A 63 -14.71 -3.85 -21.74
C ARG A 63 -15.57 -5.10 -21.49
N GLY A 64 -15.79 -5.92 -22.50
CA GLY A 64 -16.53 -7.18 -22.38
C GLY A 64 -15.75 -8.30 -21.67
N ALA A 65 -14.43 -8.34 -21.82
CA ALA A 65 -13.55 -9.30 -21.14
C ALA A 65 -13.40 -9.01 -19.63
N ARG A 66 -13.48 -7.74 -19.21
CA ARG A 66 -13.38 -7.35 -17.79
C ARG A 66 -14.41 -7.99 -16.87
N SER A 67 -15.60 -8.31 -17.37
CA SER A 67 -16.70 -8.86 -16.55
C SER A 67 -16.60 -10.37 -16.32
N ARG A 68 -15.76 -11.11 -17.05
CA ARG A 68 -15.64 -12.57 -16.98
C ARG A 68 -14.48 -13.10 -16.15
N GLU A 69 -13.45 -12.29 -15.87
CA GLU A 69 -12.27 -12.74 -15.16
C GLU A 69 -12.44 -12.65 -13.64
N ARG A 70 -12.26 -13.79 -12.95
CA ARG A 70 -12.36 -13.82 -11.48
C ARG A 70 -11.15 -13.16 -10.83
N LEU A 71 -11.38 -12.09 -10.08
CA LEU A 71 -10.35 -11.41 -9.28
C LEU A 71 -9.88 -12.31 -8.13
N TRP A 72 -10.84 -12.89 -7.42
CA TRP A 72 -10.60 -13.73 -6.24
C TRP A 72 -10.27 -15.16 -6.67
N SER A 73 -9.03 -15.37 -7.12
CA SER A 73 -8.49 -16.71 -7.30
C SER A 73 -8.02 -17.24 -5.93
N PRO A 74 -8.05 -18.58 -5.70
CA PRO A 74 -7.52 -19.17 -4.46
C PRO A 74 -6.07 -18.75 -4.17
N LEU A 75 -5.25 -18.61 -5.21
CA LEU A 75 -3.86 -18.14 -5.07
C LEU A 75 -3.78 -16.68 -4.62
N PHE A 76 -4.62 -15.81 -5.18
CA PHE A 76 -4.66 -14.41 -4.75
C PHE A 76 -5.10 -14.28 -3.29
N VAL A 77 -6.12 -15.05 -2.87
CA VAL A 77 -6.56 -15.10 -1.48
C VAL A 77 -5.43 -15.57 -0.55
N ILE A 78 -4.70 -16.63 -0.92
CA ILE A 78 -3.54 -17.13 -0.15
C ILE A 78 -2.45 -16.06 -0.02
N VAL A 79 -2.11 -15.36 -1.11
CA VAL A 79 -1.11 -14.28 -1.08
C VAL A 79 -1.56 -13.13 -0.18
N VAL A 80 -2.81 -12.67 -0.31
CA VAL A 80 -3.36 -11.59 0.52
C VAL A 80 -3.39 -11.99 2.00
N ALA A 81 -3.85 -13.21 2.31
CA ALA A 81 -3.90 -13.71 3.69
C ALA A 81 -2.50 -13.89 4.28
N GLY A 82 -1.53 -14.43 3.52
CA GLY A 82 -0.13 -14.56 3.96
C GLY A 82 0.52 -13.20 4.23
N THR A 83 0.25 -12.23 3.35
CA THR A 83 0.72 -10.84 3.53
C THR A 83 0.09 -10.21 4.78
N LEU A 84 -1.22 -10.38 4.98
CA LEU A 84 -1.93 -9.92 6.17
C LEU A 84 -1.24 -10.44 7.44
N CYS A 85 -0.95 -11.75 7.51
CA CYS A 85 -0.23 -12.35 8.64
C CYS A 85 1.15 -11.70 8.86
N CYS A 86 1.97 -11.56 7.79
CA CYS A 86 3.29 -10.96 7.91
C CYS A 86 3.23 -9.50 8.40
N PHE A 87 2.30 -8.70 7.88
CA PHE A 87 2.12 -7.31 8.32
C PHE A 87 1.58 -7.24 9.75
N MET A 88 0.63 -8.10 10.14
CA MET A 88 0.14 -8.16 11.53
C MET A 88 1.27 -8.44 12.51
N VAL A 89 2.15 -9.41 12.19
CA VAL A 89 3.31 -9.73 13.02
C VAL A 89 4.27 -8.54 13.09
N GLY A 90 4.64 -7.96 11.95
CA GLY A 90 5.57 -6.82 11.91
C GLY A 90 5.07 -5.61 12.69
N GLN A 91 3.81 -5.21 12.49
CA GLN A 91 3.21 -4.07 13.17
C GLN A 91 2.92 -4.37 14.66
N GLY A 92 2.48 -5.60 14.96
CA GLY A 92 2.26 -6.06 16.32
C GLY A 92 3.56 -6.09 17.13
N LEU A 93 4.66 -6.60 16.56
CA LEU A 93 5.99 -6.56 17.19
C LEU A 93 6.46 -5.13 17.45
N ASN A 94 6.18 -4.18 16.56
CA ASN A 94 6.60 -2.80 16.72
C ASN A 94 5.88 -2.12 17.89
N SER A 95 4.56 -2.24 17.99
CA SER A 95 3.80 -1.62 19.09
C SER A 95 3.87 -2.42 20.39
N GLY A 96 3.74 -3.75 20.33
CA GLY A 96 3.74 -4.61 21.53
C GLY A 96 5.11 -4.64 22.23
N THR A 97 6.21 -4.60 21.47
CA THR A 97 7.56 -4.60 22.06
C THR A 97 7.81 -3.35 22.92
N SER A 98 7.28 -2.19 22.54
CA SER A 98 7.45 -0.95 23.32
C SER A 98 6.77 -1.08 24.68
N VAL A 99 5.57 -1.65 24.73
CA VAL A 99 4.85 -1.89 25.98
C VAL A 99 5.50 -3.02 26.79
N PHE A 100 5.95 -4.10 26.15
CA PHE A 100 6.70 -5.17 26.79
C PHE A 100 7.95 -4.67 27.51
N ILE A 101 8.74 -3.79 26.86
CA ILE A 101 9.93 -3.19 27.46
C ILE A 101 9.56 -2.31 28.67
N ALA A 102 8.46 -1.54 28.58
CA ALA A 102 7.98 -0.74 29.69
C ALA A 102 7.57 -1.60 30.91
N HIS A 103 6.91 -2.75 30.70
CA HIS A 103 6.60 -3.71 31.77
C HIS A 103 7.86 -4.26 32.44
N MET A 104 8.98 -4.35 31.71
CA MET A 104 10.28 -4.74 32.26
C MET A 104 11.04 -3.59 32.92
N GLY A 105 10.45 -2.40 33.05
CA GLY A 105 11.09 -1.21 33.62
C GLY A 105 12.04 -0.47 32.69
N GLY A 106 12.01 -0.78 31.37
CA GLY A 106 12.83 -0.09 30.36
C GLY A 106 12.26 1.27 29.97
N SER A 107 13.14 2.20 29.56
CA SER A 107 12.76 3.54 29.13
C SER A 107 12.13 3.56 27.74
N ALA A 108 11.41 4.64 27.41
CA ALA A 108 10.86 4.85 26.07
C ALA A 108 11.95 5.01 24.99
N ALA A 109 13.10 5.63 25.33
CA ALA A 109 14.24 5.70 24.43
C ALA A 109 14.79 4.30 24.10
N PHE A 110 14.91 3.44 25.09
CA PHE A 110 15.35 2.06 24.90
C PHE A 110 14.39 1.25 24.00
N ALA A 111 13.08 1.43 24.20
CA ALA A 111 12.07 0.86 23.31
C ALA A 111 12.19 1.42 21.88
N GLY A 112 12.40 2.72 21.73
CA GLY A 112 12.58 3.40 20.45
C GLY A 112 13.80 2.90 19.68
N VAL A 113 14.94 2.75 20.34
CA VAL A 113 16.16 2.18 19.73
C VAL A 113 15.92 0.79 19.17
N ARG A 114 15.21 -0.08 19.92
CA ARG A 114 14.90 -1.44 19.46
C ARG A 114 13.92 -1.46 18.28
N ALA A 115 12.97 -0.53 18.24
CA ALA A 115 12.10 -0.34 17.10
C ALA A 115 12.89 0.14 15.86
N ALA A 116 13.86 1.06 16.07
CA ALA A 116 14.74 1.55 15.01
C ALA A 116 15.60 0.43 14.40
N VAL A 117 16.13 -0.48 15.21
CA VAL A 117 16.91 -1.64 14.74
C VAL A 117 16.08 -2.49 13.76
N PHE A 118 14.82 -2.78 14.09
CA PHE A 118 13.92 -3.48 13.17
C PHE A 118 13.71 -2.70 11.87
N SER A 119 13.39 -1.42 11.97
CA SER A 119 13.11 -0.58 10.80
C SER A 119 14.32 -0.41 9.89
N ALA A 120 15.52 -0.21 10.49
CA ALA A 120 16.76 -0.11 9.73
C ALA A 120 17.12 -1.42 9.02
N ALA A 121 16.96 -2.55 9.70
CA ALA A 121 17.18 -3.88 9.12
C ALA A 121 16.17 -4.15 7.98
N ALA A 122 14.91 -3.79 8.15
CA ALA A 122 13.89 -3.93 7.13
C ALA A 122 14.17 -3.04 5.90
N ALA A 123 14.55 -1.78 6.11
CA ALA A 123 14.89 -0.85 5.03
C ALA A 123 16.13 -1.31 4.24
N ALA A 124 17.19 -1.71 4.93
CA ALA A 124 18.40 -2.25 4.31
C ALA A 124 18.13 -3.53 3.50
N ALA A 125 17.38 -4.47 4.10
CA ALA A 125 16.99 -5.70 3.43
C ALA A 125 16.13 -5.46 2.19
N ARG A 126 15.25 -4.44 2.19
CA ARG A 126 14.36 -4.11 1.07
C ARG A 126 15.13 -3.77 -0.21
N ILE A 127 16.28 -3.09 -0.07
CA ILE A 127 17.17 -2.76 -1.20
C ILE A 127 17.71 -4.03 -1.88
N VAL A 128 18.02 -5.03 -1.07
CA VAL A 128 18.57 -6.32 -1.55
C VAL A 128 17.46 -7.27 -2.01
N CYS A 129 16.33 -7.27 -1.33
CA CYS A 129 15.23 -8.21 -1.60
C CYS A 129 14.59 -8.02 -2.96
N GLY A 130 14.51 -6.79 -3.51
CA GLY A 130 13.98 -6.55 -4.85
C GLY A 130 14.69 -7.39 -5.91
N PRO A 131 15.99 -7.17 -6.15
CA PRO A 131 16.77 -8.00 -7.08
C PRO A 131 16.82 -9.49 -6.73
N LEU A 132 16.75 -9.84 -5.43
CA LEU A 132 16.75 -11.22 -4.97
C LEU A 132 15.46 -11.95 -5.36
N VAL A 133 14.32 -11.29 -5.26
CA VAL A 133 13.00 -11.83 -5.68
C VAL A 133 13.02 -12.18 -7.16
N ASP A 134 13.64 -11.33 -8.00
CA ASP A 134 13.72 -11.57 -9.44
C ASP A 134 14.67 -12.71 -9.80
N ARG A 135 15.79 -12.86 -9.06
CA ARG A 135 16.82 -13.88 -9.35
C ARG A 135 16.53 -15.23 -8.71
N ALA A 136 16.11 -15.25 -7.45
CA ALA A 136 15.91 -16.49 -6.68
C ALA A 136 14.49 -17.05 -6.80
N GLY A 137 13.55 -16.24 -7.30
CA GLY A 137 12.13 -16.55 -7.38
C GLY A 137 11.33 -16.07 -6.16
N ARG A 138 10.04 -15.74 -6.41
CA ARG A 138 9.14 -15.17 -5.40
C ARG A 138 8.92 -16.13 -4.24
N LEU A 139 8.65 -17.41 -4.56
CA LEU A 139 8.33 -18.42 -3.54
C LEU A 139 9.47 -18.62 -2.53
N ARG A 140 10.71 -18.73 -3.02
CA ARG A 140 11.87 -18.98 -2.13
C ARG A 140 12.11 -17.82 -1.18
N VAL A 141 12.04 -16.59 -1.70
CA VAL A 141 12.25 -15.37 -0.90
C VAL A 141 11.10 -15.17 0.09
N MET A 142 9.84 -15.41 -0.34
CA MET A 142 8.66 -15.28 0.52
C MET A 142 8.68 -16.29 1.69
N VAL A 143 8.97 -17.58 1.40
CA VAL A 143 9.04 -18.63 2.43
C VAL A 143 10.24 -18.40 3.35
N GLY A 144 11.43 -18.08 2.80
CA GLY A 144 12.62 -17.77 3.58
C GLY A 144 12.42 -16.56 4.49
N GLY A 145 11.79 -15.49 3.98
CA GLY A 145 11.46 -14.31 4.75
C GLY A 145 10.46 -14.61 5.89
N ALA A 146 9.38 -15.35 5.59
CA ALA A 146 8.41 -15.76 6.60
C ALA A 146 9.04 -16.68 7.68
N ALA A 147 9.94 -17.57 7.30
CA ALA A 147 10.66 -18.43 8.24
C ALA A 147 11.61 -17.63 9.15
N LEU A 148 12.33 -16.63 8.61
CA LEU A 148 13.16 -15.72 9.40
C LEU A 148 12.30 -14.89 10.36
N LEU A 149 11.13 -14.37 9.90
CA LEU A 149 10.21 -13.62 10.74
C LEU A 149 9.69 -14.49 11.90
N LEU A 150 9.30 -15.73 11.63
CA LEU A 150 8.88 -16.68 12.65
C LEU A 150 10.01 -16.98 13.65
N ALA A 151 11.20 -17.32 13.20
CA ALA A 151 12.34 -17.63 14.05
C ALA A 151 12.71 -16.44 14.95
N GLY A 152 12.80 -15.23 14.38
CA GLY A 152 13.06 -14.01 15.13
C GLY A 152 11.97 -13.67 16.14
N THR A 153 10.71 -14.13 15.90
CA THR A 153 9.60 -13.88 16.81
C THR A 153 9.55 -14.90 17.96
N LEU A 154 9.95 -16.15 17.74
CA LEU A 154 9.93 -17.19 18.75
C LEU A 154 11.00 -17.00 19.83
N VAL A 155 12.22 -16.63 19.45
CA VAL A 155 13.37 -16.58 20.37
C VAL A 155 13.15 -15.63 21.55
N PRO A 156 12.59 -14.41 21.40
CA PRO A 156 12.31 -13.51 22.51
C PRO A 156 11.30 -14.05 23.53
N ALA A 157 10.49 -15.05 23.17
CA ALA A 157 9.56 -15.69 24.10
C ALA A 157 10.26 -16.50 25.20
N VAL A 158 11.50 -16.97 24.93
CA VAL A 158 12.24 -17.88 25.80
C VAL A 158 13.59 -17.30 26.26
N SER A 159 13.98 -16.12 25.81
CA SER A 159 15.26 -15.48 26.14
C SER A 159 15.07 -14.08 26.69
N SER A 160 15.65 -13.82 27.85
CA SER A 160 15.69 -12.48 28.48
C SER A 160 16.98 -11.71 28.16
N ASN A 161 17.86 -12.24 27.32
CA ASN A 161 19.14 -11.62 27.00
C ASN A 161 18.96 -10.46 26.00
N ASP A 162 19.41 -9.27 26.37
CA ASP A 162 19.29 -8.07 25.54
C ASP A 162 19.99 -8.15 24.20
N ALA A 163 21.18 -8.76 24.13
CA ALA A 163 21.91 -8.90 22.89
C ALA A 163 21.17 -9.86 21.92
N VAL A 164 20.62 -10.95 22.44
CA VAL A 164 19.78 -11.88 21.68
C VAL A 164 18.55 -11.17 21.15
N PHE A 165 17.93 -10.32 21.99
CA PHE A 165 16.76 -9.56 21.59
C PHE A 165 17.05 -8.60 20.41
N VAL A 166 18.20 -7.89 20.43
CA VAL A 166 18.62 -7.00 19.34
C VAL A 166 18.86 -7.80 18.04
N VAL A 167 19.52 -8.94 18.14
CA VAL A 167 19.72 -9.85 16.98
C VAL A 167 18.36 -10.30 16.41
N CYS A 168 17.42 -10.66 17.28
CA CYS A 168 16.07 -11.03 16.86
C CYS A 168 15.36 -9.89 16.12
N ARG A 169 15.51 -8.63 16.57
CA ARG A 169 14.95 -7.46 15.87
C ARG A 169 15.52 -7.30 14.45
N ILE A 170 16.81 -7.55 14.26
CA ILE A 170 17.45 -7.57 12.92
C ILE A 170 16.84 -8.68 12.06
N VAL A 171 16.78 -9.90 12.59
CA VAL A 171 16.23 -11.07 11.88
C VAL A 171 14.76 -10.86 11.52
N GLN A 172 13.96 -10.32 12.44
CA GLN A 172 12.55 -9.95 12.21
C GLN A 172 12.44 -8.92 11.07
N GLY A 173 13.25 -7.85 11.08
CA GLY A 173 13.23 -6.81 10.05
C GLY A 173 13.59 -7.34 8.67
N VAL A 174 14.64 -8.14 8.56
CA VAL A 174 15.04 -8.81 7.31
C VAL A 174 13.95 -9.77 6.82
N GLY A 175 13.42 -10.61 7.70
CA GLY A 175 12.35 -11.56 7.38
C GLY A 175 11.07 -10.87 6.92
N PHE A 176 10.64 -9.83 7.63
CA PHE A 176 9.48 -9.00 7.27
C PHE A 176 9.64 -8.37 5.89
N SER A 177 10.80 -7.74 5.63
CA SER A 177 11.07 -7.09 4.35
C SER A 177 11.08 -8.09 3.20
N ALA A 178 11.74 -9.23 3.34
CA ALA A 178 11.82 -10.27 2.33
C ALA A 178 10.43 -10.86 2.02
N ALA A 179 9.68 -11.25 3.06
CA ALA A 179 8.34 -11.82 2.90
C ALA A 179 7.37 -10.85 2.22
N THR A 180 7.34 -9.58 2.67
CA THR A 180 6.39 -8.58 2.15
C THR A 180 6.74 -8.11 0.74
N THR A 181 8.03 -7.98 0.40
CA THR A 181 8.47 -7.62 -0.96
C THR A 181 8.12 -8.73 -1.95
N ALA A 182 8.41 -9.99 -1.60
CA ALA A 182 8.07 -11.12 -2.44
C ALA A 182 6.56 -11.31 -2.61
N SER A 183 5.78 -11.11 -1.52
CA SER A 183 4.31 -11.19 -1.56
C SER A 183 3.68 -10.11 -2.43
N ALA A 184 4.22 -8.88 -2.44
CA ALA A 184 3.73 -7.80 -3.29
C ALA A 184 3.92 -8.13 -4.78
N THR A 185 5.07 -8.69 -5.15
CA THR A 185 5.34 -9.16 -6.50
C THR A 185 4.43 -10.34 -6.86
N ALA A 186 4.29 -11.33 -5.96
CA ALA A 186 3.41 -12.47 -6.17
C ALA A 186 1.94 -12.06 -6.34
N ALA A 187 1.47 -11.04 -5.62
CA ALA A 187 0.12 -10.50 -5.79
C ALA A 187 -0.11 -9.96 -7.20
N ALA A 188 0.87 -9.22 -7.75
CA ALA A 188 0.80 -8.73 -9.12
C ALA A 188 0.85 -9.88 -10.16
N ASP A 189 1.70 -10.89 -9.93
CA ASP A 189 1.90 -12.03 -10.82
C ASP A 189 0.65 -12.90 -10.99
N VAL A 190 -0.15 -13.08 -9.92
CA VAL A 190 -1.33 -13.96 -9.94
C VAL A 190 -2.60 -13.26 -10.42
N LEU A 191 -2.58 -11.94 -10.57
CA LEU A 191 -3.73 -11.14 -11.00
C LEU A 191 -3.86 -11.11 -12.52
N PRO A 192 -5.10 -11.09 -13.07
CA PRO A 192 -5.34 -10.79 -14.47
C PRO A 192 -4.91 -9.36 -14.80
N LEU A 193 -4.22 -9.16 -15.94
CA LEU A 193 -3.77 -7.83 -16.37
C LEU A 193 -4.92 -6.81 -16.49
N SER A 194 -6.12 -7.28 -16.91
CA SER A 194 -7.33 -6.46 -17.04
C SER A 194 -7.84 -5.89 -15.71
N ARG A 195 -7.52 -6.56 -14.58
CA ARG A 195 -7.99 -6.22 -13.22
C ARG A 195 -6.83 -5.96 -12.23
N LEU A 196 -5.61 -5.75 -12.74
CA LEU A 196 -4.42 -5.58 -11.91
C LEU A 196 -4.57 -4.42 -10.91
N GLY A 197 -5.04 -3.26 -11.36
CA GLY A 197 -5.22 -2.10 -10.49
C GLY A 197 -6.23 -2.33 -9.36
N GLU A 198 -7.34 -3.02 -9.68
CA GLU A 198 -8.35 -3.37 -8.68
C GLU A 198 -7.79 -4.38 -7.66
N GLY A 199 -7.08 -5.41 -8.12
CA GLY A 199 -6.49 -6.42 -7.25
C GLY A 199 -5.41 -5.86 -6.33
N ILE A 200 -4.53 -5.00 -6.84
CA ILE A 200 -3.53 -4.30 -6.01
C ILE A 200 -4.21 -3.39 -4.97
N GLY A 201 -5.36 -2.80 -5.31
CA GLY A 201 -6.19 -2.06 -4.35
C GLY A 201 -6.64 -2.93 -3.16
N TYR A 202 -7.16 -4.14 -3.42
CA TYR A 202 -7.55 -5.09 -2.35
C TYR A 202 -6.34 -5.61 -1.56
N TYR A 203 -5.21 -5.85 -2.22
CA TYR A 203 -3.96 -6.19 -1.54
C TYR A 203 -3.53 -5.09 -0.56
N GLY A 204 -3.56 -3.82 -0.99
CA GLY A 204 -3.28 -2.67 -0.13
C GLY A 204 -4.29 -2.49 1.02
N LEU A 205 -5.56 -2.87 0.82
CA LEU A 205 -6.56 -2.87 1.88
C LEU A 205 -6.23 -3.92 2.95
N GLY A 206 -5.76 -5.13 2.53
CA GLY A 206 -5.28 -6.15 3.45
C GLY A 206 -4.10 -5.67 4.31
N GLN A 207 -3.13 -4.97 3.71
CA GLN A 207 -2.02 -4.36 4.44
C GLN A 207 -2.51 -3.32 5.46
N ALA A 208 -3.45 -2.47 5.05
CA ALA A 208 -4.03 -1.45 5.91
C ALA A 208 -4.74 -2.05 7.13
N LEU A 209 -5.48 -3.14 6.93
CA LEU A 209 -6.13 -3.88 8.00
C LEU A 209 -5.09 -4.45 8.99
N ALA A 210 -4.00 -5.02 8.48
CA ALA A 210 -2.93 -5.56 9.30
C ALA A 210 -2.24 -4.50 10.17
N MET A 211 -2.04 -3.27 9.63
CA MET A 211 -1.44 -2.15 10.35
C MET A 211 -2.24 -1.73 11.59
N SER A 212 -3.49 -2.11 11.68
CA SER A 212 -4.35 -1.77 12.80
C SER A 212 -4.67 -3.00 13.68
N VAL A 213 -4.98 -4.14 13.06
CA VAL A 213 -5.27 -5.38 13.82
C VAL A 213 -4.01 -5.92 14.52
N GLY A 214 -2.85 -5.80 13.88
CA GLY A 214 -1.58 -6.25 14.46
C GLY A 214 -1.25 -5.60 15.80
N PRO A 215 -1.19 -4.25 15.89
CA PRO A 215 -1.00 -3.55 17.15
C PRO A 215 -2.09 -3.83 18.19
N ALA A 216 -3.37 -3.86 17.79
CA ALA A 216 -4.46 -4.15 18.71
C ALA A 216 -4.30 -5.53 19.39
N LEU A 217 -4.00 -6.56 18.58
CA LEU A 217 -3.75 -7.90 19.07
C LEU A 217 -2.49 -7.97 19.94
N ALA A 218 -1.41 -7.30 19.54
CA ALA A 218 -0.19 -7.28 20.31
C ALA A 218 -0.37 -6.65 21.69
N LEU A 219 -1.13 -5.54 21.78
CA LEU A 219 -1.45 -4.91 23.06
C LEU A 219 -2.38 -5.77 23.93
N PHE A 220 -3.29 -6.50 23.32
CA PHE A 220 -4.08 -7.49 24.04
C PHE A 220 -3.18 -8.59 24.63
N LEU A 221 -2.28 -9.15 23.83
CA LEU A 221 -1.42 -10.25 24.24
C LEU A 221 -0.37 -9.84 25.29
N VAL A 222 0.23 -8.65 25.19
CA VAL A 222 1.26 -8.20 26.14
C VAL A 222 0.69 -7.92 27.53
N ASN A 223 -0.60 -7.64 27.63
CA ASN A 223 -1.29 -7.44 28.89
C ASN A 223 -1.80 -8.75 29.52
N THR A 224 -1.55 -9.90 28.89
CA THR A 224 -1.81 -11.22 29.49
C THR A 224 -0.57 -11.74 30.21
N ASP A 225 -0.72 -12.40 31.36
CA ASP A 225 0.39 -13.04 32.06
C ASP A 225 0.69 -14.44 31.51
N PRO A 226 1.96 -14.78 31.21
CA PRO A 226 3.15 -13.91 31.19
C PRO A 226 3.17 -13.00 29.95
N ALA A 227 3.78 -11.81 30.05
CA ALA A 227 3.92 -10.86 28.93
C ALA A 227 4.61 -11.46 27.69
N ALA A 228 5.34 -12.57 27.83
CA ALA A 228 5.89 -13.40 26.74
C ALA A 228 4.83 -13.94 25.78
N ASN A 229 3.55 -13.98 26.20
CA ASN A 229 2.42 -14.34 25.34
C ASN A 229 2.31 -13.46 24.09
N LEU A 230 2.83 -12.21 24.13
CA LEU A 230 3.00 -11.37 22.97
C LEU A 230 3.74 -12.10 21.84
N TYR A 231 4.92 -12.64 22.15
CA TYR A 231 5.78 -13.30 21.15
C TYR A 231 5.22 -14.65 20.72
N LEU A 232 4.64 -15.41 21.63
CA LEU A 232 4.01 -16.71 21.32
C LEU A 232 2.79 -16.53 20.41
N GLY A 233 1.91 -15.59 20.72
CA GLY A 233 0.72 -15.30 19.91
C GLY A 233 1.08 -14.79 18.51
N LEU A 234 2.04 -13.89 18.42
CA LEU A 234 2.51 -13.39 17.12
C LEU A 234 3.27 -14.48 16.35
N ALA A 235 3.97 -15.41 17.02
CA ALA A 235 4.62 -16.55 16.36
C ALA A 235 3.61 -17.52 15.74
N VAL A 236 2.45 -17.73 16.36
CA VAL A 236 1.36 -18.53 15.75
C VAL A 236 0.90 -17.90 14.44
N ILE A 237 0.74 -16.58 14.41
CA ILE A 237 0.37 -15.85 13.17
C ILE A 237 1.50 -15.92 12.14
N ALA A 238 2.77 -15.78 12.56
CA ALA A 238 3.91 -15.93 11.68
C ALA A 238 3.99 -17.33 11.08
N ALA A 239 3.71 -18.37 11.87
CA ALA A 239 3.65 -19.76 11.41
C ALA A 239 2.52 -19.95 10.38
N LEU A 240 1.33 -19.39 10.62
CA LEU A 240 0.26 -19.38 9.63
C LEU A 240 0.69 -18.67 8.34
N GLY A 241 1.34 -17.50 8.44
CA GLY A 241 1.90 -16.78 7.31
C GLY A 241 2.92 -17.61 6.52
N LEU A 242 3.80 -18.36 7.21
CA LEU A 242 4.76 -19.27 6.60
C LEU A 242 4.07 -20.42 5.85
N VAL A 243 3.04 -21.02 6.43
CA VAL A 243 2.26 -22.08 5.78
C VAL A 243 1.58 -21.55 4.53
N LEU A 244 0.93 -20.38 4.60
CA LEU A 244 0.30 -19.74 3.44
C LEU A 244 1.32 -19.40 2.36
N ALA A 245 2.50 -18.88 2.73
CA ALA A 245 3.60 -18.65 1.79
C ALA A 245 4.05 -19.95 1.10
N ALA A 246 4.19 -21.05 1.85
CA ALA A 246 4.58 -22.34 1.31
C ALA A 246 3.53 -22.98 0.38
N LEU A 247 2.24 -22.62 0.53
CA LEU A 247 1.17 -23.05 -0.36
C LEU A 247 1.15 -22.28 -1.70
N CYS A 248 1.78 -21.11 -1.77
CA CYS A 248 1.80 -20.25 -2.95
C CYS A 248 2.78 -20.75 -4.04
N ARG A 249 2.56 -21.96 -4.56
CA ARG A 249 3.47 -22.67 -5.48
C ARG A 249 3.21 -22.42 -6.96
N TYR A 250 2.73 -21.23 -7.34
CA TYR A 250 2.39 -20.94 -8.74
C TYR A 250 3.59 -20.94 -9.68
N GLU A 251 4.78 -20.58 -9.21
CA GLU A 251 6.02 -20.61 -10.02
C GLU A 251 6.39 -22.02 -10.48
N ARG A 252 6.04 -23.05 -9.71
CA ARG A 252 6.30 -24.46 -10.08
C ARG A 252 5.35 -24.97 -11.14
N ASN A 253 4.12 -24.41 -11.22
CA ASN A 253 3.09 -24.82 -12.16
C ASN A 253 2.35 -23.57 -12.72
N PRO A 254 2.96 -22.81 -13.66
CA PRO A 254 2.37 -21.61 -14.24
C PRO A 254 1.02 -21.88 -14.93
N SER A 255 0.79 -23.11 -15.39
CA SER A 255 -0.49 -23.52 -16.02
C SER A 255 -1.71 -23.46 -15.09
N ARG A 256 -1.51 -23.43 -13.76
CA ARG A 256 -2.58 -23.24 -12.78
C ARG A 256 -3.07 -21.81 -12.68
N LEU A 257 -2.28 -20.86 -13.20
CA LEU A 257 -2.70 -19.46 -13.28
C LEU A 257 -3.70 -19.27 -14.42
N PRO A 258 -4.63 -18.30 -14.29
CA PRO A 258 -5.46 -17.88 -15.42
C PRO A 258 -4.59 -17.56 -16.64
N ALA A 259 -5.08 -17.85 -17.84
CA ALA A 259 -4.36 -17.55 -19.08
C ALA A 259 -4.01 -16.05 -19.23
N THR A 260 -4.77 -15.20 -18.56
CA THR A 260 -4.64 -13.73 -18.54
C THR A 260 -3.77 -13.21 -17.41
N ALA A 261 -3.25 -14.08 -16.53
CA ALA A 261 -2.35 -13.70 -15.45
C ALA A 261 -1.02 -13.15 -16.00
N ALA A 262 -0.52 -12.07 -15.40
CA ALA A 262 0.67 -11.39 -15.86
C ALA A 262 1.89 -12.32 -15.94
N TYR A 263 2.12 -13.12 -14.90
CA TYR A 263 3.24 -14.07 -14.84
C TYR A 263 3.16 -15.14 -15.95
N ARG A 264 1.96 -15.70 -16.20
CA ARG A 264 1.78 -16.73 -17.21
C ARG A 264 2.03 -16.19 -18.61
N ARG A 265 1.53 -15.00 -18.94
CA ARG A 265 1.75 -14.38 -20.26
C ARG A 265 3.22 -14.10 -20.52
N LEU A 266 3.91 -13.49 -19.55
CA LEU A 266 5.35 -13.21 -19.67
C LEU A 266 6.17 -14.49 -19.82
N HIS A 267 5.77 -15.56 -19.14
CA HIS A 267 6.46 -16.85 -19.25
C HIS A 267 6.21 -17.56 -20.58
N GLU A 268 4.99 -17.48 -21.13
CA GLU A 268 4.65 -17.99 -22.44
C GLU A 268 5.37 -17.21 -23.56
N GLU A 269 5.42 -15.88 -23.47
CA GLU A 269 6.12 -15.00 -24.41
C GLU A 269 7.63 -15.28 -24.44
N HIS A 270 8.28 -15.47 -23.27
CA HIS A 270 9.68 -15.88 -23.20
C HIS A 270 9.94 -17.25 -23.83
N ARG A 271 9.06 -18.22 -23.59
CA ARG A 271 9.19 -19.56 -24.22
C ARG A 271 9.04 -19.51 -25.73
N GLU A 272 8.14 -18.69 -26.24
CA GLU A 272 7.97 -18.50 -27.69
C GLU A 272 9.21 -17.88 -28.33
N LEU A 273 9.81 -16.87 -27.67
CA LEU A 273 11.06 -16.24 -28.11
C LEU A 273 12.25 -17.23 -28.10
N GLU A 274 12.37 -18.05 -27.06
CA GLU A 274 13.41 -19.11 -26.97
C GLU A 274 13.22 -20.17 -28.06
N HIS A 275 12.00 -20.62 -28.32
CA HIS A 275 11.69 -21.61 -29.36
C HIS A 275 11.76 -21.04 -30.76
N GLY A 276 11.43 -19.76 -30.95
CA GLY A 276 11.60 -19.04 -32.22
C GLY A 276 13.08 -18.88 -32.58
N SER A 277 13.93 -18.55 -31.61
CA SER A 277 15.38 -18.46 -31.77
C SER A 277 16.03 -19.82 -32.07
N ALA A 278 15.53 -20.91 -31.49
CA ALA A 278 16.02 -22.27 -31.74
C ALA A 278 15.61 -22.82 -33.12
N ARG A 279 14.48 -22.36 -33.67
CA ARG A 279 14.02 -22.75 -35.03
C ARG A 279 14.61 -21.90 -36.15
N GLY A 280 15.12 -20.69 -35.86
CA GLY A 280 15.75 -19.78 -36.82
C GLY A 280 17.21 -20.11 -37.16
N GLY A 281 17.78 -21.18 -36.62
CA GLY A 281 19.18 -21.58 -36.82
C GLY A 281 19.52 -22.22 -38.18
N HIS A 282 18.61 -22.31 -39.14
CA HIS A 282 18.89 -22.76 -40.50
C HIS A 282 18.32 -21.77 -41.52
N ALA A 283 19.28 -21.12 -42.20
CA ALA A 283 19.14 -20.27 -43.39
C ALA A 283 18.47 -18.89 -43.22
N THR A 284 19.28 -17.87 -43.22
CA THR A 284 19.08 -16.74 -44.14
C THR A 284 20.30 -15.78 -44.07
N ASP A 285 20.64 -15.23 -45.18
CA ASP A 285 21.71 -14.29 -45.56
C ASP A 285 22.27 -13.38 -44.44
N PRO A 286 23.59 -13.25 -44.32
CA PRO A 286 24.25 -12.36 -43.34
C PRO A 286 24.02 -10.87 -43.59
N CYS A 287 23.45 -10.49 -44.73
CA CYS A 287 23.24 -9.09 -45.11
C CYS A 287 21.89 -8.52 -44.64
N ALA A 288 20.83 -9.34 -44.53
CA ALA A 288 19.52 -8.90 -44.05
C ALA A 288 19.48 -8.73 -42.52
N ALA A 289 20.29 -9.52 -41.78
CA ALA A 289 20.37 -9.46 -40.33
C ALA A 289 21.04 -8.17 -39.77
N ARG A 290 21.79 -7.42 -40.62
CA ARG A 290 22.43 -6.18 -40.18
C ARG A 290 21.52 -4.97 -40.20
N THR A 291 20.50 -4.94 -41.04
CA THR A 291 19.52 -3.83 -41.13
C THR A 291 18.45 -3.94 -40.06
N ASP A 292 17.97 -5.16 -39.76
CA ASP A 292 16.95 -5.40 -38.73
C ASP A 292 17.51 -5.17 -37.32
N ASN A 293 18.77 -5.54 -37.08
CA ASN A 293 19.44 -5.35 -35.78
C ASN A 293 19.77 -3.85 -35.50
N ARG A 294 19.79 -3.00 -36.52
CA ARG A 294 19.93 -1.55 -36.33
C ARG A 294 18.60 -0.87 -35.97
N GLN A 295 17.48 -1.33 -36.53
CA GLN A 295 16.13 -0.84 -36.15
C GLN A 295 15.67 -1.39 -34.80
N ALA A 296 15.98 -2.65 -34.48
CA ALA A 296 15.72 -3.21 -33.16
C ALA A 296 16.59 -2.58 -32.05
N ARG A 297 17.81 -2.10 -32.38
CA ARG A 297 18.65 -1.33 -31.43
C ARG A 297 18.23 0.12 -31.26
N SER A 298 17.50 0.71 -32.21
CA SER A 298 16.98 2.07 -32.07
C SER A 298 15.66 2.15 -31.32
N SER A 299 14.95 1.03 -31.14
CA SER A 299 13.75 0.90 -30.33
C SER A 299 13.99 0.25 -28.96
N ALA A 300 15.23 -0.16 -28.65
CA ALA A 300 15.60 -0.51 -27.29
C ALA A 300 15.58 0.76 -26.42
N PRO A 301 14.89 0.78 -25.28
CA PRO A 301 14.94 1.93 -24.39
C PRO A 301 16.40 2.19 -24.04
N GLU A 302 16.85 3.44 -24.22
CA GLU A 302 18.21 3.86 -23.88
C GLU A 302 18.56 3.37 -22.47
N PRO A 303 19.78 2.85 -22.23
CA PRO A 303 20.21 2.43 -20.90
C PRO A 303 20.26 3.68 -20.00
N SER A 304 19.12 3.97 -19.39
CA SER A 304 18.93 5.10 -18.53
C SER A 304 19.90 5.09 -17.36
N ALA A 305 20.58 6.21 -17.18
CA ALA A 305 21.30 6.66 -15.99
C ALA A 305 22.26 5.62 -15.36
N ARG A 306 23.56 5.82 -15.56
CA ARG A 306 24.63 5.17 -14.79
C ARG A 306 24.61 5.72 -13.36
N GLY A 307 24.69 4.86 -12.34
CA GLY A 307 24.79 5.24 -10.92
C GLY A 307 23.47 5.25 -10.14
N LEU A 308 23.42 6.01 -9.05
CA LEU A 308 22.29 6.16 -8.14
C LEU A 308 20.96 6.55 -8.83
N GLY A 309 20.99 7.26 -9.95
CA GLY A 309 19.81 7.61 -10.76
C GLY A 309 19.04 6.40 -11.33
N ARG A 310 19.62 5.19 -11.30
CA ARG A 310 18.92 3.96 -11.64
C ARG A 310 17.92 3.52 -10.56
N PHE A 311 18.19 3.89 -9.30
CA PHE A 311 17.41 3.51 -8.13
C PHE A 311 16.48 4.61 -7.65
N PHE A 312 16.80 5.87 -7.92
CA PHE A 312 16.04 7.02 -7.43
C PHE A 312 15.39 7.78 -8.58
N GLU A 313 14.07 7.89 -8.55
CA GLU A 313 13.30 8.65 -9.51
C GLU A 313 12.93 10.03 -8.92
N LEU A 314 13.64 11.07 -9.34
CA LEU A 314 13.46 12.43 -8.81
C LEU A 314 12.06 13.02 -9.10
N SER A 315 11.39 12.56 -10.15
CA SER A 315 10.02 12.99 -10.47
C SER A 315 8.99 12.54 -9.44
N ALA A 316 9.32 11.54 -8.59
CA ALA A 316 8.49 11.08 -7.48
C ALA A 316 8.63 11.91 -6.20
N LEU A 317 9.61 12.83 -6.13
CA LEU A 317 9.85 13.68 -4.95
C LEU A 317 8.62 14.46 -4.48
N PRO A 318 7.74 15.00 -5.34
CA PRO A 318 6.55 15.71 -4.88
C PRO A 318 5.64 14.89 -3.95
N GLY A 319 5.60 13.57 -4.10
CA GLY A 319 4.87 12.68 -3.20
C GLY A 319 5.75 12.11 -2.06
N ALA A 320 7.04 11.87 -2.33
CA ALA A 320 7.94 11.27 -1.35
C ALA A 320 8.36 12.26 -0.23
N LEU A 321 8.62 13.53 -0.54
CA LEU A 321 9.03 14.53 0.44
C LEU A 321 7.98 14.81 1.53
N PRO A 322 6.70 15.07 1.21
CA PRO A 322 5.68 15.21 2.26
C PRO A 322 5.57 13.94 3.10
N MET A 323 5.78 12.76 2.49
CA MET A 323 5.70 11.49 3.19
C MET A 323 6.84 11.30 4.20
N VAL A 324 8.09 11.66 3.88
CA VAL A 324 9.22 11.61 4.83
C VAL A 324 8.91 12.43 6.09
N VAL A 325 8.34 13.63 5.91
CA VAL A 325 8.04 14.55 7.03
C VAL A 325 6.79 14.12 7.80
N LEU A 326 5.84 13.46 7.15
CA LEU A 326 4.61 12.98 7.79
C LEU A 326 4.81 11.65 8.52
N SER A 327 5.67 10.77 7.99
CA SER A 327 5.88 9.41 8.53
C SER A 327 6.31 9.37 10.00
N PRO A 328 7.03 10.36 10.55
CA PRO A 328 7.25 10.44 11.99
C PRO A 328 5.98 10.44 12.83
N ALA A 329 4.91 11.08 12.38
CA ALA A 329 3.63 11.03 13.07
C ALA A 329 3.02 9.61 13.05
N PHE A 330 3.19 8.89 11.95
CA PHE A 330 2.77 7.48 11.87
C PHE A 330 3.63 6.59 12.75
N GLY A 331 4.93 6.85 12.84
CA GLY A 331 5.83 6.15 13.76
C GLY A 331 5.42 6.31 15.21
N PHE A 332 5.02 7.52 15.66
CA PHE A 332 4.46 7.69 16.99
C PHE A 332 3.22 6.82 17.20
N GLY A 333 2.30 6.83 16.24
CA GLY A 333 1.12 5.98 16.29
C GLY A 333 1.44 4.49 16.42
N ILE A 334 2.44 4.01 15.68
CA ILE A 334 2.82 2.59 15.68
C ILE A 334 3.52 2.20 16.98
N PHE A 335 4.48 3.01 17.46
CA PHE A 335 5.39 2.62 18.54
C PHE A 335 4.96 3.09 19.93
N PHE A 336 4.33 4.26 20.03
CA PHE A 336 4.17 4.97 21.30
C PHE A 336 2.72 5.21 21.74
N VAL A 337 1.74 5.20 20.84
CA VAL A 337 0.33 5.43 21.22
C VAL A 337 -0.15 4.35 22.20
N GLY A 338 0.18 3.08 21.97
CA GLY A 338 -0.16 2.02 22.89
C GLY A 338 0.48 2.21 24.29
N LEU A 339 1.77 2.57 24.31
CA LEU A 339 2.50 2.87 25.52
C LEU A 339 1.90 4.09 26.26
N TYR A 340 1.54 5.13 25.51
CA TYR A 340 0.87 6.31 26.07
C TYR A 340 -0.50 5.96 26.69
N GLY A 341 -1.33 5.18 25.98
CA GLY A 341 -2.60 4.72 26.51
C GLY A 341 -2.46 3.91 27.79
N THR A 342 -1.46 3.03 27.88
CA THR A 342 -1.14 2.28 29.10
C THR A 342 -0.70 3.22 30.23
N SER A 343 0.12 4.24 29.96
CA SER A 343 0.57 5.22 30.97
C SER A 343 -0.55 6.12 31.48
N LEU A 344 -1.60 6.34 30.69
CA LEU A 344 -2.81 7.05 31.10
C LEU A 344 -3.81 6.17 31.88
N GLY A 345 -3.59 4.86 31.94
CA GLY A 345 -4.53 3.92 32.56
C GLY A 345 -5.79 3.66 31.73
N VAL A 346 -5.74 3.88 30.40
CA VAL A 346 -6.85 3.58 29.49
C VAL A 346 -7.20 2.11 29.57
N ALA A 347 -8.48 1.77 29.72
CA ALA A 347 -8.95 0.39 29.93
C ALA A 347 -8.53 -0.58 28.81
N ASN A 348 -8.57 -0.13 27.56
CA ASN A 348 -8.16 -0.93 26.41
C ASN A 348 -7.41 -0.08 25.36
N PRO A 349 -6.09 0.14 25.50
CA PRO A 349 -5.31 0.91 24.52
C PRO A 349 -5.35 0.32 23.10
N GLY A 350 -5.57 -0.98 22.95
CA GLY A 350 -5.70 -1.67 21.67
C GLY A 350 -6.90 -1.21 20.84
N LEU A 351 -7.97 -0.74 21.47
CA LEU A 351 -9.18 -0.28 20.80
C LEU A 351 -8.91 0.96 19.90
N PHE A 352 -7.92 1.78 20.23
CA PHE A 352 -7.44 2.87 19.37
C PHE A 352 -7.13 2.36 17.95
N TYR A 353 -6.37 1.27 17.83
CA TYR A 353 -5.97 0.71 16.55
C TYR A 353 -7.14 0.05 15.82
N THR A 354 -8.06 -0.57 16.56
CA THR A 354 -9.28 -1.16 15.96
C THR A 354 -10.16 -0.07 15.33
N LEU A 355 -10.40 1.02 16.06
CA LEU A 355 -11.16 2.16 15.56
C LEU A 355 -10.45 2.88 14.41
N SER A 356 -9.12 3.00 14.50
CA SER A 356 -8.28 3.49 13.40
C SER A 356 -8.41 2.64 12.14
N ALA A 357 -8.41 1.29 12.27
CA ALA A 357 -8.64 0.39 11.15
C ALA A 357 -9.98 0.62 10.48
N LEU A 358 -11.04 0.63 11.28
CA LEU A 358 -12.41 0.78 10.78
C LEU A 358 -12.60 2.10 10.04
N SER A 359 -12.10 3.20 10.60
CA SER A 359 -12.18 4.52 9.98
C SER A 359 -11.33 4.60 8.71
N MET A 360 -10.12 4.02 8.71
CA MET A 360 -9.25 3.94 7.54
C MET A 360 -9.92 3.14 6.41
N ILE A 361 -10.52 1.99 6.70
CA ILE A 361 -11.26 1.18 5.72
C ILE A 361 -12.43 1.97 5.16
N ALA A 362 -13.24 2.59 6.02
CA ALA A 362 -14.40 3.38 5.62
C ALA A 362 -14.03 4.52 4.66
N VAL A 363 -12.94 5.23 4.95
CA VAL A 363 -12.44 6.30 4.08
C VAL A 363 -11.89 5.75 2.77
N ARG A 364 -11.15 4.64 2.79
CA ARG A 364 -10.58 4.03 1.58
C ARG A 364 -11.65 3.51 0.62
N LEU A 365 -12.74 2.95 1.12
CA LEU A 365 -13.87 2.54 0.28
C LEU A 365 -14.50 3.71 -0.49
N LYS A 366 -14.51 4.90 0.13
CA LYS A 366 -15.04 6.14 -0.49
C LYS A 366 -13.96 6.95 -1.24
N SER A 367 -12.67 6.66 -1.04
CA SER A 367 -11.56 7.48 -1.54
C SER A 367 -11.53 7.61 -3.06
N LYS A 368 -11.85 6.55 -3.80
CA LYS A 368 -11.92 6.57 -5.27
C LYS A 368 -12.84 7.67 -5.79
N SER A 369 -13.96 7.92 -5.10
CA SER A 369 -14.94 8.92 -5.53
C SER A 369 -14.45 10.36 -5.42
N PHE A 370 -13.59 10.69 -4.45
CA PHE A 370 -13.11 12.06 -4.24
C PHE A 370 -11.67 12.30 -4.67
N MET A 371 -10.79 11.26 -4.68
CA MET A 371 -9.39 11.42 -5.09
C MET A 371 -9.24 11.82 -6.56
N ASP A 372 -10.18 11.40 -7.42
CA ASP A 372 -10.16 11.74 -8.85
C ASP A 372 -10.78 13.11 -9.15
N ARG A 373 -11.63 13.63 -8.26
CA ARG A 373 -12.41 14.86 -8.49
C ARG A 373 -11.89 16.08 -7.75
N VAL A 374 -11.15 15.88 -6.67
CA VAL A 374 -10.69 16.96 -5.79
C VAL A 374 -9.19 17.17 -5.93
N ALA A 375 -8.74 18.42 -5.96
CA ALA A 375 -7.33 18.74 -6.05
C ALA A 375 -6.54 18.10 -4.89
N PRO A 376 -5.37 17.48 -5.16
CA PRO A 376 -4.58 16.75 -4.15
C PRO A 376 -4.30 17.58 -2.89
N ILE A 377 -4.03 18.89 -3.04
CA ILE A 377 -3.75 19.75 -1.89
C ILE A 377 -4.96 19.95 -0.96
N LYS A 378 -6.17 20.00 -1.49
CA LYS A 378 -7.40 20.11 -0.68
C LYS A 378 -7.63 18.84 0.14
N ILE A 379 -7.38 17.68 -0.47
CA ILE A 379 -7.46 16.37 0.20
C ILE A 379 -6.38 16.30 1.29
N CYS A 380 -5.16 16.73 0.99
CA CYS A 380 -4.07 16.79 1.95
C CYS A 380 -4.42 17.70 3.13
N THR A 381 -4.99 18.89 2.89
CA THR A 381 -5.41 19.82 3.95
C THR A 381 -6.46 19.20 4.86
N ALA A 382 -7.49 18.55 4.30
CA ALA A 382 -8.52 17.87 5.09
C ALA A 382 -7.93 16.73 5.93
N SER A 383 -7.03 15.94 5.34
CA SER A 383 -6.34 14.84 6.04
C SER A 383 -5.43 15.36 7.17
N THR A 384 -4.69 16.44 6.92
CA THR A 384 -3.86 17.13 7.93
C THR A 384 -4.71 17.63 9.09
N ALA A 385 -5.85 18.27 8.80
CA ALA A 385 -6.77 18.75 9.84
C ALA A 385 -7.29 17.59 10.72
N CYS A 386 -7.66 16.46 10.12
CA CYS A 386 -8.02 15.25 10.87
C CYS A 386 -6.87 14.73 11.73
N GLY A 387 -5.64 14.69 11.19
CA GLY A 387 -4.46 14.27 11.94
C GLY A 387 -4.18 15.18 13.13
N LEU A 388 -4.18 16.49 12.93
CA LEU A 388 -3.99 17.49 14.01
C LEU A 388 -5.07 17.38 15.08
N ALA A 389 -6.35 17.28 14.68
CA ALA A 389 -7.45 17.11 15.62
C ALA A 389 -7.29 15.80 16.43
N GLY A 390 -6.88 14.71 15.79
CA GLY A 390 -6.62 13.44 16.46
C GLY A 390 -5.49 13.55 17.50
N PHE A 391 -4.36 14.16 17.16
CA PHE A 391 -3.26 14.35 18.09
C PHE A 391 -3.57 15.39 19.18
N LEU A 392 -4.40 16.40 18.88
CA LEU A 392 -4.90 17.33 19.89
C LEU A 392 -5.82 16.61 20.92
N LEU A 393 -6.69 15.71 20.45
CA LEU A 393 -7.49 14.87 21.35
C LEU A 393 -6.61 13.95 22.19
N LEU A 394 -5.55 13.37 21.63
CA LEU A 394 -4.56 12.61 22.42
C LEU A 394 -3.88 13.49 23.49
N PHE A 395 -3.48 14.69 23.12
CA PHE A 395 -2.88 15.65 24.07
C PHE A 395 -3.82 15.99 25.23
N MET A 396 -5.11 16.15 24.92
CA MET A 396 -6.14 16.52 25.91
C MET A 396 -6.79 15.29 26.58
N ALA A 397 -6.43 14.07 26.19
CA ALA A 397 -7.13 12.87 26.64
C ALA A 397 -7.10 12.71 28.15
N GLY A 398 -5.95 13.04 28.82
CA GLY A 398 -5.81 12.84 30.26
C GLY A 398 -6.24 11.41 30.64
N SER A 399 -7.24 11.28 31.54
CA SER A 399 -7.84 10.01 31.93
C SER A 399 -9.10 9.64 31.12
N SER A 400 -9.41 10.35 30.03
CA SER A 400 -10.63 10.12 29.23
C SER A 400 -10.40 9.09 28.13
N ASP A 401 -10.88 7.86 28.35
CA ASP A 401 -10.87 6.80 27.34
C ASP A 401 -11.56 7.22 26.05
N LEU A 402 -12.66 7.98 26.15
CA LEU A 402 -13.43 8.43 24.98
C LEU A 402 -12.61 9.35 24.07
N ALA A 403 -11.84 10.28 24.64
CA ALA A 403 -10.98 11.17 23.86
C ALA A 403 -9.85 10.38 23.19
N TYR A 404 -9.26 9.41 23.87
CA TYR A 404 -8.25 8.52 23.33
C TYR A 404 -8.78 7.70 22.15
N TYR A 405 -9.98 7.14 22.27
CA TYR A 405 -10.61 6.35 21.19
C TYR A 405 -11.04 7.21 20.00
N ALA A 406 -11.59 8.40 20.26
CA ALA A 406 -11.94 9.35 19.20
C ALA A 406 -10.70 9.82 18.40
N ALA A 407 -9.57 9.99 19.09
CA ALA A 407 -8.29 10.25 18.44
C ALA A 407 -7.90 9.12 17.47
N GLY A 408 -8.16 7.85 17.84
CA GLY A 408 -7.93 6.70 16.96
C GLY A 408 -8.71 6.76 15.66
N ILE A 409 -9.98 7.19 15.71
CA ILE A 409 -10.80 7.37 14.50
C ILE A 409 -10.19 8.43 13.58
N LEU A 410 -9.81 9.58 14.10
CA LEU A 410 -9.24 10.69 13.32
C LEU A 410 -7.86 10.33 12.76
N TYR A 411 -7.04 9.63 13.54
CA TYR A 411 -5.76 9.09 13.10
C TYR A 411 -5.93 8.13 11.93
N GLY A 412 -6.92 7.22 12.00
CA GLY A 412 -7.23 6.28 10.92
C GLY A 412 -7.69 6.97 9.64
N VAL A 413 -8.50 8.04 9.75
CA VAL A 413 -8.87 8.88 8.59
C VAL A 413 -7.63 9.53 7.97
N CYS A 414 -6.77 10.11 8.79
CA CYS A 414 -5.51 10.73 8.33
C CYS A 414 -4.63 9.73 7.57
N LEU A 415 -4.36 8.56 8.15
CA LEU A 415 -3.59 7.48 7.53
C LEU A 415 -4.23 6.98 6.23
N GLY A 416 -5.54 6.76 6.27
CA GLY A 416 -6.30 6.20 5.16
C GLY A 416 -6.28 7.08 3.91
N VAL A 417 -6.12 8.38 4.09
CA VAL A 417 -6.08 9.37 3.01
C VAL A 417 -4.65 9.73 2.62
N SER A 418 -3.78 10.06 3.60
CA SER A 418 -2.46 10.63 3.32
C SER A 418 -1.54 9.65 2.61
N MET A 419 -1.52 8.37 3.00
CA MET A 419 -0.64 7.38 2.38
C MET A 419 -0.93 7.18 0.88
N PRO A 420 -2.17 6.84 0.47
CA PRO A 420 -2.46 6.65 -0.95
C PRO A 420 -2.39 7.95 -1.76
N LEU A 421 -2.68 9.10 -1.14
CA LEU A 421 -2.56 10.40 -1.80
C LEU A 421 -1.12 10.70 -2.18
N ASN A 422 -0.18 10.61 -1.22
CA ASN A 422 1.25 10.86 -1.47
C ASN A 422 1.82 9.86 -2.48
N GLN A 423 1.43 8.57 -2.39
CA GLN A 423 1.83 7.54 -3.34
C GLN A 423 1.32 7.86 -4.75
N ALA A 424 0.05 8.25 -4.89
CA ALA A 424 -0.54 8.62 -6.17
C ALA A 424 0.17 9.85 -6.79
N VAL A 425 0.50 10.86 -5.98
CA VAL A 425 1.26 12.04 -6.45
C VAL A 425 2.66 11.64 -6.90
N ALA A 426 3.35 10.76 -6.18
CA ALA A 426 4.68 10.27 -6.56
C ALA A 426 4.66 9.53 -7.91
N VAL A 427 3.66 8.66 -8.12
CA VAL A 427 3.55 7.84 -9.34
C VAL A 427 3.03 8.66 -10.53
N LYS A 428 2.04 9.55 -10.32
CA LYS A 428 1.41 10.34 -11.40
C LYS A 428 2.42 11.23 -12.14
N ASN A 429 3.44 11.72 -11.45
CA ASN A 429 4.47 12.60 -12.03
C ASN A 429 5.62 11.85 -12.72
N THR A 430 5.57 10.51 -12.72
CA THR A 430 6.64 9.64 -13.23
C THR A 430 6.20 8.93 -14.50
N PRO A 431 7.08 8.79 -15.52
CA PRO A 431 6.81 7.96 -16.69
C PRO A 431 6.45 6.52 -16.29
N ALA A 432 5.56 5.89 -17.08
CA ALA A 432 5.02 4.56 -16.76
C ALA A 432 6.11 3.49 -16.59
N GLU A 433 7.17 3.56 -17.37
CA GLU A 433 8.31 2.65 -17.34
C GLU A 433 9.11 2.72 -16.02
N ARG A 434 8.94 3.80 -15.26
CA ARG A 434 9.65 4.07 -14.00
C ARG A 434 8.75 4.12 -12.76
N TRP A 435 7.50 3.70 -12.87
CA TRP A 435 6.57 3.63 -11.73
C TRP A 435 7.09 2.77 -10.57
N GLY A 436 7.82 1.69 -10.90
CA GLY A 436 8.46 0.86 -9.87
C GLY A 436 9.49 1.64 -9.03
N ALA A 437 10.35 2.43 -9.69
CA ALA A 437 11.34 3.26 -9.01
C ALA A 437 10.70 4.38 -8.19
N ALA A 438 9.62 5.01 -8.70
CA ALA A 438 8.86 6.03 -7.99
C ALA A 438 8.21 5.47 -6.71
N ASN A 439 7.60 4.30 -6.82
CA ASN A 439 6.97 3.62 -5.69
C ASN A 439 8.01 3.16 -4.65
N ALA A 440 9.19 2.69 -5.11
CA ALA A 440 10.29 2.32 -4.22
C ALA A 440 10.82 3.53 -3.43
N LEU A 441 10.98 4.70 -4.08
CA LEU A 441 11.39 5.92 -3.42
C LEU A 441 10.35 6.39 -2.37
N TYR A 442 9.07 6.33 -2.71
CA TYR A 442 7.98 6.66 -1.80
C TYR A 442 7.97 5.75 -0.56
N LEU A 443 8.11 4.45 -0.74
CA LEU A 443 8.13 3.48 0.37
C LEU A 443 9.38 3.65 1.23
N LEU A 444 10.55 3.87 0.62
CA LEU A 444 11.79 4.15 1.34
C LEU A 444 11.66 5.43 2.19
N ALA A 445 11.06 6.48 1.64
CA ALA A 445 10.76 7.72 2.35
C ALA A 445 9.90 7.47 3.61
N SER A 446 8.86 6.64 3.47
CA SER A 446 8.01 6.24 4.59
C SER A 446 8.78 5.44 5.64
N ASP A 447 9.52 4.40 5.22
CA ASP A 447 10.25 3.51 6.12
C ASP A 447 11.35 4.26 6.92
N VAL A 448 12.08 5.16 6.24
CA VAL A 448 13.11 6.00 6.88
C VAL A 448 12.48 6.94 7.92
N GLY A 449 11.40 7.63 7.56
CA GLY A 449 10.74 8.55 8.49
C GLY A 449 10.16 7.83 9.72
N ILE A 450 9.52 6.67 9.54
CA ILE A 450 9.02 5.83 10.63
C ILE A 450 10.19 5.33 11.49
N GLY A 451 11.27 4.83 10.87
CA GLY A 451 12.42 4.29 11.60
C GLY A 451 13.16 5.34 12.43
N VAL A 452 13.44 6.50 11.85
CA VAL A 452 14.10 7.61 12.56
C VAL A 452 13.23 8.12 13.71
N SER A 453 11.93 8.23 13.49
CA SER A 453 10.99 8.72 14.49
C SER A 453 10.94 7.86 15.75
N SER A 454 11.17 6.54 15.64
CA SER A 454 11.15 5.66 16.81
C SER A 454 12.25 6.03 17.84
N ILE A 455 13.41 6.44 17.36
CA ILE A 455 14.48 6.96 18.25
C ILE A 455 14.13 8.36 18.77
N VAL A 456 13.78 9.26 17.85
CA VAL A 456 13.52 10.67 18.19
C VAL A 456 12.41 10.80 19.23
N TRP A 457 11.28 10.11 19.02
CA TRP A 457 10.16 10.16 19.96
C TRP A 457 10.49 9.50 21.31
N GLY A 458 11.31 8.44 21.30
CA GLY A 458 11.79 7.84 22.54
C GLY A 458 12.62 8.82 23.37
N LEU A 459 13.60 9.50 22.73
CA LEU A 459 14.45 10.48 23.38
C LEU A 459 13.66 11.71 23.88
N VAL A 460 12.75 12.24 23.04
CA VAL A 460 11.91 13.39 23.44
C VAL A 460 11.00 13.00 24.59
N ASN A 461 10.44 11.78 24.57
CA ASN A 461 9.57 11.31 25.64
C ASN A 461 10.32 11.14 26.96
N ASP A 462 11.54 10.59 26.94
CA ASP A 462 12.36 10.43 28.17
C ASP A 462 12.81 11.79 28.73
N ALA A 463 13.06 12.78 27.86
CA ALA A 463 13.51 14.12 28.27
C ALA A 463 12.36 15.03 28.73
N ALA A 464 11.19 14.99 28.07
CA ALA A 464 10.13 15.99 28.26
C ALA A 464 8.70 15.38 28.35
N GLY A 465 8.58 14.05 28.30
CA GLY A 465 7.31 13.34 28.45
C GLY A 465 6.44 13.31 27.18
N PHE A 466 5.34 12.57 27.27
CA PHE A 466 4.39 12.40 26.17
C PHE A 466 3.77 13.69 25.65
N PRO A 467 3.37 14.67 26.50
CA PRO A 467 2.77 15.92 26.01
C PRO A 467 3.70 16.67 25.06
N ALA A 468 4.99 16.78 25.38
CA ALA A 468 5.98 17.42 24.52
C ALA A 468 6.18 16.65 23.21
N THR A 469 6.23 15.32 23.29
CA THR A 469 6.34 14.46 22.13
C THR A 469 5.15 14.65 21.18
N ILE A 470 3.93 14.69 21.70
CA ILE A 470 2.70 14.92 20.90
C ILE A 470 2.75 16.30 20.22
N CYS A 471 3.20 17.34 20.90
CA CYS A 471 3.37 18.66 20.29
C CYS A 471 4.38 18.62 19.12
N CYS A 472 5.52 17.94 19.28
CA CYS A 472 6.48 17.75 18.20
C CYS A 472 5.88 16.98 17.02
N VAL A 473 5.09 15.94 17.28
CA VAL A 473 4.38 15.17 16.25
C VAL A 473 3.39 16.05 15.47
N MET A 474 2.63 16.90 16.16
CA MET A 474 1.74 17.89 15.52
C MET A 474 2.54 18.87 14.65
N GLY A 475 3.73 19.29 15.11
CA GLY A 475 4.66 20.09 14.33
C GLY A 475 5.10 19.40 13.02
N CYS A 476 5.40 18.09 13.06
CA CYS A 476 5.72 17.31 11.87
C CYS A 476 4.54 17.22 10.89
N ILE A 477 3.31 17.07 11.39
CA ILE A 477 2.10 17.03 10.54
C ILE A 477 1.91 18.36 9.81
N LEU A 478 2.09 19.49 10.52
CA LEU A 478 2.04 20.84 9.94
C LEU A 478 3.15 21.05 8.91
N ALA A 479 4.39 20.67 9.25
CA ALA A 479 5.52 20.77 8.35
C ALA A 479 5.30 19.95 7.07
N ALA A 480 4.75 18.73 7.19
CA ALA A 480 4.40 17.90 6.03
C ALA A 480 3.36 18.56 5.13
N TRP A 481 2.36 19.23 5.70
CA TRP A 481 1.38 20.01 4.95
C TRP A 481 2.03 21.18 4.20
N VAL A 482 2.91 21.92 4.84
CA VAL A 482 3.68 23.02 4.20
C VAL A 482 4.52 22.47 3.04
N VAL A 483 5.23 21.36 3.25
CA VAL A 483 6.01 20.71 2.20
C VAL A 483 5.11 20.27 1.04
N ALA A 484 3.93 19.68 1.32
CA ALA A 484 2.97 19.29 0.30
C ALA A 484 2.44 20.51 -0.48
N TRP A 485 2.21 21.63 0.19
CA TRP A 485 1.76 22.88 -0.45
C TRP A 485 2.72 23.37 -1.53
N PHE A 486 4.02 23.27 -1.29
CA PHE A 486 5.05 23.67 -2.26
C PHE A 486 5.41 22.57 -3.27
N SER A 487 5.25 21.29 -2.90
CA SER A 487 5.69 20.16 -3.72
C SER A 487 4.62 19.65 -4.68
N TYR A 488 3.34 19.78 -4.33
CA TYR A 488 2.28 19.25 -5.20
C TYR A 488 2.12 20.10 -6.46
N PRO A 489 1.94 19.46 -7.63
CA PRO A 489 1.72 20.19 -8.88
C PRO A 489 0.49 21.10 -8.75
N SER A 490 0.66 22.39 -9.02
CA SER A 490 -0.46 23.30 -9.05
C SER A 490 -1.35 23.00 -10.25
N THR A 491 -2.64 22.79 -10.04
CA THR A 491 -3.66 22.60 -11.09
C THR A 491 -3.69 23.74 -12.13
N ARG A 492 -3.07 24.90 -11.85
CA ARG A 492 -2.91 26.02 -12.77
C ARG A 492 -1.99 25.74 -13.98
N ARG A 493 -1.09 24.73 -13.91
CA ARG A 493 -0.20 24.42 -15.05
C ARG A 493 -0.82 23.50 -16.09
N GLU A 494 -1.84 22.73 -15.73
CA GLU A 494 -2.51 21.83 -16.70
C GLU A 494 -3.42 22.59 -17.68
N HIS A 495 -4.05 23.72 -17.28
CA HIS A 495 -4.83 24.56 -18.19
C HIS A 495 -4.03 25.44 -19.15
N LYS A 496 -2.69 25.51 -19.05
CA LYS A 496 -1.84 26.24 -20.00
C LYS A 496 -1.17 25.32 -21.03
N LYS A 497 -1.36 24.00 -20.93
CA LYS A 497 -0.80 23.01 -21.89
C LYS A 497 -1.89 22.25 -22.68
N ALA A 498 -3.17 22.52 -22.43
CA ALA A 498 -4.31 22.15 -23.25
C ALA A 498 -4.77 23.37 -24.08
#